data_2ad3e144cbae3d30f4d174c218d347a8
#
_entry.id   2ad3e144cbae3d30f4d174c218d347a8
#
_cell.length_a   1.000
_cell.length_b   1.000
_cell.length_c   1.000
_cell.angle_alpha   90.00
_cell.angle_beta   90.00
_cell.angle_gamma   90.00
#
_symmetry.space_group_name_H-M   'P 1'
#
loop_
_entity.id
_entity.type
_entity.pdbx_description
1 polymer ?
#
loop_
_entity_poly.entity_id
_entity_poly.type
_entity_poly.pdbx_seq_one_letter_code
_entity_poly.pdbx_strand_id
1 'polypeptide(L)'
;MSQVQTVKTAIHEMTHQKLHSVDPTIKEDPLEPKLTRNHKEVEAESVAFTVCQHYGIDTGDYSFAYVAGWSHGKETPELKASLDKIRKTASEMITEIDEHLAVLQKEYAWAHLTADDVKNIECIGSEYMPHSRMAEHTFSCEIVGEPMTLKLTVSQHDDCEGFTIHSEGKDVWDAMPESELRKLEPVLTSTAELHYWTSQIEKAESAEAVKEVSFGFMETENLDLSQEQCQKFWGVVEQKEAALSPPSALADLQAKKEKSEKEMSSKPKTKTARKKQKKQKKEESR
;
A
#
# COMPACT_ATOMS: atom_id res chain seq x y z
N MET A 1 -28.66 16.50 -21.80
CA MET A 1 -27.30 16.11 -22.16
C MET A 1 -26.97 14.87 -21.35
N SER A 2 -26.37 13.83 -21.92
CA SER A 2 -25.94 12.66 -21.14
C SER A 2 -24.72 13.00 -20.29
N GLN A 3 -24.45 12.22 -19.23
CA GLN A 3 -23.26 12.42 -18.39
C GLN A 3 -21.96 12.35 -19.23
N VAL A 4 -21.89 11.37 -20.13
CA VAL A 4 -20.76 11.21 -21.07
C VAL A 4 -20.53 12.47 -21.90
N GLN A 5 -21.60 13.04 -22.47
CA GLN A 5 -21.51 14.25 -23.27
C GLN A 5 -21.11 15.47 -22.41
N THR A 6 -21.59 15.54 -21.16
CA THR A 6 -21.20 16.63 -20.25
C THR A 6 -19.70 16.57 -19.94
N VAL A 7 -19.16 15.39 -19.59
CA VAL A 7 -17.73 15.20 -19.32
C VAL A 7 -16.88 15.54 -20.55
N LYS A 8 -17.26 14.99 -21.72
CA LYS A 8 -16.55 15.29 -22.98
C LYS A 8 -16.51 16.78 -23.27
N THR A 9 -17.67 17.48 -23.15
CA THR A 9 -17.75 18.92 -23.39
C THR A 9 -16.87 19.69 -22.40
N ALA A 10 -16.87 19.33 -21.12
CA ALA A 10 -16.02 19.97 -20.13
C ALA A 10 -14.53 19.84 -20.48
N ILE A 11 -14.06 18.64 -20.86
CA ILE A 11 -12.67 18.41 -21.25
C ILE A 11 -12.34 19.21 -22.54
N HIS A 12 -13.27 19.29 -23.49
CA HIS A 12 -13.11 20.06 -24.71
C HIS A 12 -12.91 21.56 -24.40
N GLU A 13 -13.74 22.16 -23.56
CA GLU A 13 -13.63 23.57 -23.15
C GLU A 13 -12.34 23.82 -22.33
N MET A 14 -11.99 22.91 -21.43
CA MET A 14 -10.71 22.99 -20.71
C MET A 14 -9.51 22.95 -21.67
N THR A 15 -9.59 22.17 -22.75
CA THR A 15 -8.54 22.13 -23.78
C THR A 15 -8.43 23.46 -24.50
N HIS A 16 -9.55 24.08 -24.85
CA HIS A 16 -9.53 25.44 -25.42
C HIS A 16 -8.86 26.43 -24.49
N GLN A 17 -9.16 26.38 -23.20
CA GLN A 17 -8.51 27.22 -22.21
C GLN A 17 -7.00 26.97 -22.15
N LYS A 18 -6.58 25.69 -22.12
CA LYS A 18 -5.17 25.30 -21.97
C LYS A 18 -4.33 25.61 -23.21
N LEU A 19 -4.87 25.38 -24.41
CA LEU A 19 -4.13 25.51 -25.68
C LEU A 19 -4.36 26.80 -26.43
N HIS A 20 -5.53 27.42 -26.28
CA HIS A 20 -5.99 28.47 -27.16
C HIS A 20 -6.37 29.77 -26.44
N SER A 21 -6.21 29.82 -25.10
CA SER A 21 -6.38 31.08 -24.35
C SER A 21 -5.27 32.05 -24.77
N VAL A 22 -5.67 33.25 -25.09
CA VAL A 22 -4.75 34.36 -25.37
C VAL A 22 -4.47 35.06 -24.04
N ASP A 23 -3.24 35.00 -23.56
CA ASP A 23 -2.80 35.81 -22.43
C ASP A 23 -2.73 37.26 -22.89
N PRO A 24 -3.57 38.17 -22.37
CA PRO A 24 -3.60 39.56 -22.80
C PRO A 24 -2.30 40.33 -22.49
N THR A 25 -1.41 39.72 -21.67
CA THR A 25 -0.11 40.31 -21.30
C THR A 25 1.00 39.95 -22.28
N ILE A 26 0.82 38.85 -23.06
CA ILE A 26 1.78 38.41 -24.07
C ILE A 26 1.44 39.06 -25.40
N LYS A 27 2.36 39.86 -25.93
CA LYS A 27 2.21 40.42 -27.29
C LYS A 27 2.33 39.26 -28.29
N GLU A 28 1.25 39.03 -29.06
CA GLU A 28 1.28 38.11 -30.19
C GLU A 28 2.41 38.45 -31.15
N ASP A 29 3.22 37.47 -31.54
CA ASP A 29 4.20 37.69 -32.64
C ASP A 29 3.42 37.84 -33.95
N PRO A 30 3.54 39.00 -34.64
CA PRO A 30 2.85 39.21 -35.92
C PRO A 30 3.24 38.25 -37.03
N LEU A 31 4.36 37.50 -36.83
CA LEU A 31 4.90 36.56 -37.81
C LEU A 31 4.46 35.11 -37.56
N GLU A 32 3.86 34.83 -36.39
CA GLU A 32 3.30 33.50 -36.14
C GLU A 32 2.00 33.28 -36.93
N PRO A 33 1.87 32.21 -37.71
CA PRO A 33 0.64 31.88 -38.41
C PRO A 33 -0.49 31.61 -37.41
N LYS A 34 -1.53 32.49 -37.45
CA LYS A 34 -2.70 32.32 -36.59
C LYS A 34 -3.42 31.01 -36.89
N LEU A 35 -3.56 30.17 -35.90
CA LEU A 35 -4.36 28.95 -35.99
C LEU A 35 -5.79 29.28 -36.43
N THR A 36 -6.30 28.60 -37.42
CA THR A 36 -7.70 28.75 -37.83
C THR A 36 -8.61 28.20 -36.77
N ARG A 37 -9.85 28.71 -36.70
CA ARG A 37 -10.87 28.20 -35.77
C ARG A 37 -11.02 26.67 -35.91
N ASN A 38 -11.10 26.17 -37.13
CA ASN A 38 -11.22 24.73 -37.40
C ASN A 38 -10.03 23.92 -36.83
N HIS A 39 -8.82 24.47 -36.86
CA HIS A 39 -7.64 23.82 -36.29
C HIS A 39 -7.76 23.70 -34.74
N LYS A 40 -8.20 24.79 -34.09
CA LYS A 40 -8.41 24.81 -32.63
C LYS A 40 -9.50 23.81 -32.20
N GLU A 41 -10.60 23.72 -32.96
CA GLU A 41 -11.67 22.74 -32.68
C GLU A 41 -11.17 21.30 -32.81
N VAL A 42 -10.36 20.99 -33.85
CA VAL A 42 -9.81 19.64 -34.03
C VAL A 42 -8.83 19.28 -32.92
N GLU A 43 -7.96 20.20 -32.51
CA GLU A 43 -7.06 19.95 -31.37
C GLU A 43 -7.85 19.69 -30.08
N ALA A 44 -8.85 20.52 -29.77
CA ALA A 44 -9.69 20.36 -28.58
C ALA A 44 -10.47 19.05 -28.59
N GLU A 45 -11.08 18.70 -29.74
CA GLU A 45 -11.83 17.46 -29.91
C GLU A 45 -10.94 16.22 -29.77
N SER A 46 -9.72 16.27 -30.36
CA SER A 46 -8.78 15.15 -30.29
C SER A 46 -8.23 14.92 -28.87
N VAL A 47 -7.96 15.99 -28.15
CA VAL A 47 -7.56 15.90 -26.73
C VAL A 47 -8.70 15.32 -25.91
N ALA A 48 -9.94 15.89 -26.07
CA ALA A 48 -11.10 15.41 -25.34
C ALA A 48 -11.40 13.93 -25.61
N PHE A 49 -11.27 13.48 -26.86
CA PHE A 49 -11.40 12.08 -27.22
C PHE A 49 -10.33 11.23 -26.49
N THR A 50 -9.06 11.64 -26.56
CA THR A 50 -7.95 10.88 -25.96
C THR A 50 -8.11 10.75 -24.44
N VAL A 51 -8.47 11.84 -23.77
CA VAL A 51 -8.70 11.85 -22.31
C VAL A 51 -9.92 10.97 -21.95
N CYS A 52 -11.04 11.11 -22.67
CA CYS A 52 -12.23 10.27 -22.44
C CYS A 52 -11.91 8.79 -22.62
N GLN A 53 -11.16 8.42 -23.69
CA GLN A 53 -10.77 7.03 -23.92
C GLN A 53 -9.87 6.48 -22.82
N HIS A 54 -8.98 7.28 -22.23
CA HIS A 54 -8.16 6.89 -21.07
C HIS A 54 -9.02 6.43 -19.90
N TYR A 55 -10.14 7.12 -19.64
CA TYR A 55 -11.08 6.77 -18.57
C TYR A 55 -12.17 5.78 -18.99
N GLY A 56 -12.05 5.16 -20.16
CA GLY A 56 -13.06 4.20 -20.65
C GLY A 56 -14.39 4.83 -21.04
N ILE A 57 -14.44 6.14 -21.27
CA ILE A 57 -15.61 6.89 -21.68
C ILE A 57 -15.67 6.87 -23.22
N ASP A 58 -16.60 6.12 -23.77
CA ASP A 58 -16.77 6.04 -25.24
C ASP A 58 -17.42 7.30 -25.79
N THR A 59 -16.69 8.00 -26.64
CA THR A 59 -17.12 9.21 -27.36
C THR A 59 -16.90 9.09 -28.86
N GLY A 60 -16.71 7.87 -29.38
CA GLY A 60 -16.34 7.59 -30.78
C GLY A 60 -17.28 8.20 -31.81
N ASP A 61 -18.58 8.09 -31.58
CA ASP A 61 -19.61 8.59 -32.50
C ASP A 61 -19.54 10.10 -32.76
N TYR A 62 -18.91 10.86 -31.86
CA TYR A 62 -18.84 12.32 -31.90
C TYR A 62 -17.51 12.87 -32.42
N SER A 63 -16.43 12.08 -32.39
CA SER A 63 -15.06 12.58 -32.57
C SER A 63 -14.45 12.28 -33.94
N PHE A 64 -14.79 11.16 -34.56
CA PHE A 64 -14.14 10.70 -35.80
C PHE A 64 -14.38 11.60 -37.00
N ALA A 65 -15.53 12.25 -37.12
CA ALA A 65 -15.84 13.13 -38.26
C ALA A 65 -14.92 14.36 -38.32
N TYR A 66 -14.53 14.89 -37.17
CA TYR A 66 -13.63 16.04 -37.07
C TYR A 66 -12.18 15.70 -37.49
N VAL A 67 -11.66 14.59 -36.99
CA VAL A 67 -10.26 14.16 -37.24
C VAL A 67 -10.05 13.77 -38.68
N ALA A 68 -11.00 13.05 -39.31
CA ALA A 68 -10.90 12.62 -40.70
C ALA A 68 -10.86 13.81 -41.68
N GLY A 69 -11.65 14.85 -41.45
CA GLY A 69 -11.68 16.05 -42.33
C GLY A 69 -10.44 16.93 -42.18
N TRP A 70 -9.78 16.90 -41.04
CA TRP A 70 -8.64 17.77 -40.77
C TRP A 70 -7.32 17.27 -41.31
N SER A 71 -7.11 15.97 -41.37
CA SER A 71 -5.87 15.38 -41.89
C SER A 71 -5.73 15.50 -43.40
N HIS A 72 -6.81 15.79 -44.11
CA HIS A 72 -6.83 15.88 -45.54
C HIS A 72 -6.06 17.11 -46.06
N GLY A 73 -4.98 16.89 -46.81
CA GLY A 73 -4.21 17.96 -47.50
C GLY A 73 -3.15 18.64 -46.63
N LYS A 74 -2.86 18.16 -45.42
CA LYS A 74 -1.76 18.67 -44.58
C LYS A 74 -0.44 17.97 -44.90
N GLU A 75 0.66 18.73 -44.83
CA GLU A 75 2.00 18.18 -44.93
C GLU A 75 2.36 17.39 -43.63
N THR A 76 3.19 16.35 -43.79
CA THR A 76 3.60 15.46 -42.72
C THR A 76 4.21 16.16 -41.48
N PRO A 77 5.04 17.21 -41.62
CA PRO A 77 5.61 17.91 -40.47
C PRO A 77 4.57 18.63 -39.61
N GLU A 78 3.59 19.32 -40.24
CA GLU A 78 2.52 20.03 -39.56
C GLU A 78 1.59 19.05 -38.79
N LEU A 79 1.25 17.92 -39.44
CA LEU A 79 0.44 16.90 -38.84
C LEU A 79 1.15 16.30 -37.61
N LYS A 80 2.44 16.05 -37.71
CA LYS A 80 3.25 15.51 -36.61
C LYS A 80 3.31 16.49 -35.44
N ALA A 81 3.55 17.76 -35.70
CA ALA A 81 3.59 18.80 -34.67
C ALA A 81 2.25 18.91 -33.92
N SER A 82 1.12 18.87 -34.64
CA SER A 82 -0.22 18.88 -34.00
C SER A 82 -0.49 17.63 -33.20
N LEU A 83 -0.12 16.45 -33.66
CA LEU A 83 -0.27 15.20 -32.92
C LEU A 83 0.60 15.16 -31.67
N ASP A 84 1.83 15.66 -31.72
CA ASP A 84 2.70 15.78 -30.55
C ASP A 84 2.11 16.74 -29.50
N LYS A 85 1.53 17.87 -29.94
CA LYS A 85 0.83 18.83 -29.09
C LYS A 85 -0.40 18.20 -28.43
N ILE A 86 -1.26 17.53 -29.22
CA ILE A 86 -2.46 16.83 -28.72
C ILE A 86 -2.05 15.79 -27.68
N ARG A 87 -1.06 14.95 -27.98
CA ARG A 87 -0.57 13.90 -27.06
C ARG A 87 -0.04 14.50 -25.76
N LYS A 88 0.78 15.53 -25.84
CA LYS A 88 1.36 16.20 -24.68
C LYS A 88 0.25 16.79 -23.78
N THR A 89 -0.69 17.53 -24.38
CA THR A 89 -1.79 18.15 -23.66
C THR A 89 -2.72 17.13 -23.02
N ALA A 90 -3.06 16.05 -23.74
CA ALA A 90 -3.86 14.98 -23.18
C ALA A 90 -3.16 14.30 -22.00
N SER A 91 -1.84 14.04 -22.09
CA SER A 91 -1.05 13.46 -21.00
C SER A 91 -1.02 14.38 -19.77
N GLU A 92 -0.82 15.67 -19.96
CA GLU A 92 -0.83 16.65 -18.87
C GLU A 92 -2.21 16.73 -18.19
N MET A 93 -3.30 16.77 -18.99
CA MET A 93 -4.67 16.78 -18.44
C MET A 93 -5.01 15.51 -17.69
N ILE A 94 -4.60 14.33 -18.20
CA ILE A 94 -4.80 13.06 -17.49
C ILE A 94 -4.09 13.11 -16.14
N THR A 95 -2.82 13.54 -16.10
CA THR A 95 -2.08 13.65 -14.84
C THR A 95 -2.77 14.59 -13.84
N GLU A 96 -3.18 15.78 -14.28
CA GLU A 96 -3.89 16.75 -13.45
C GLU A 96 -5.22 16.20 -12.93
N ILE A 97 -5.99 15.50 -13.79
CA ILE A 97 -7.26 14.88 -13.41
C ILE A 97 -7.01 13.73 -12.42
N ASP A 98 -6.03 12.86 -12.65
CA ASP A 98 -5.71 11.74 -11.75
C ASP A 98 -5.30 12.23 -10.35
N GLU A 99 -4.49 13.29 -10.27
CA GLU A 99 -4.11 13.92 -9.01
C GLU A 99 -5.34 14.44 -8.24
N HIS A 100 -6.26 15.12 -8.92
CA HIS A 100 -7.50 15.64 -8.29
C HIS A 100 -8.46 14.51 -7.92
N LEU A 101 -8.60 13.48 -8.77
CA LEU A 101 -9.43 12.31 -8.48
C LEU A 101 -8.94 11.56 -7.25
N ALA A 102 -7.62 11.40 -7.10
CA ALA A 102 -7.04 10.75 -5.93
C ALA A 102 -7.42 11.49 -4.63
N VAL A 103 -7.36 12.83 -4.64
CA VAL A 103 -7.78 13.66 -3.49
C VAL A 103 -9.28 13.48 -3.20
N LEU A 104 -10.13 13.59 -4.22
CA LEU A 104 -11.57 13.45 -4.07
C LEU A 104 -11.98 12.05 -3.62
N GLN A 105 -11.34 11.01 -4.14
CA GLN A 105 -11.58 9.62 -3.72
C GLN A 105 -11.22 9.41 -2.25
N LYS A 106 -10.12 10.00 -1.81
CA LYS A 106 -9.71 9.96 -0.42
C LYS A 106 -10.68 10.71 0.49
N GLU A 107 -11.10 11.90 0.10
CA GLU A 107 -12.11 12.66 0.84
C GLU A 107 -13.45 11.92 0.92
N TYR A 108 -13.86 11.31 -0.19
CA TYR A 108 -15.07 10.49 -0.23
C TYR A 108 -14.97 9.26 0.68
N ALA A 109 -13.84 8.55 0.67
CA ALA A 109 -13.61 7.39 1.53
C ALA A 109 -13.68 7.79 3.01
N TRP A 110 -13.08 8.93 3.39
CA TRP A 110 -13.18 9.44 4.76
C TRP A 110 -14.61 9.86 5.15
N ALA A 111 -15.38 10.41 4.21
CA ALA A 111 -16.78 10.80 4.47
C ALA A 111 -17.74 9.60 4.59
N HIS A 112 -17.29 8.40 4.15
CA HIS A 112 -18.07 7.16 4.14
C HIS A 112 -17.32 6.01 4.81
N LEU A 113 -16.55 6.33 5.85
CA LEU A 113 -15.67 5.39 6.55
C LEU A 113 -16.48 4.23 7.18
N THR A 114 -16.01 3.01 6.95
CA THR A 114 -16.56 1.78 7.50
C THR A 114 -15.52 1.01 8.31
N ALA A 115 -15.93 0.03 9.08
CA ALA A 115 -15.02 -0.83 9.82
C ALA A 115 -14.05 -1.59 8.89
N ASP A 116 -14.48 -1.93 7.67
CA ASP A 116 -13.68 -2.63 6.68
C ASP A 116 -12.55 -1.77 6.08
N ASP A 117 -12.59 -0.45 6.26
CA ASP A 117 -11.53 0.46 5.81
C ASP A 117 -10.35 0.51 6.78
N VAL A 118 -10.50 -0.04 7.99
CA VAL A 118 -9.44 -0.17 8.99
C VAL A 118 -8.72 -1.49 8.79
N LYS A 119 -7.48 -1.44 8.30
CA LYS A 119 -6.68 -2.61 7.91
C LYS A 119 -5.40 -2.70 8.71
N ASN A 120 -4.76 -3.88 8.65
CA ASN A 120 -3.45 -4.12 9.24
C ASN A 120 -3.40 -3.74 10.73
N ILE A 121 -4.45 -4.10 11.47
CA ILE A 121 -4.60 -3.74 12.88
C ILE A 121 -3.64 -4.58 13.72
N GLU A 122 -2.75 -3.91 14.44
CA GLU A 122 -1.84 -4.53 15.40
C GLU A 122 -1.91 -3.79 16.73
N CYS A 123 -2.12 -4.50 17.83
CA CYS A 123 -2.02 -3.91 19.16
C CYS A 123 -0.54 -3.69 19.52
N ILE A 124 -0.18 -2.44 19.81
CA ILE A 124 1.19 -2.02 20.13
C ILE A 124 1.36 -1.66 21.61
N GLY A 125 0.27 -1.59 22.37
CA GLY A 125 0.32 -1.31 23.79
C GLY A 125 -1.04 -1.47 24.47
N SER A 126 -0.99 -1.74 25.76
CA SER A 126 -2.18 -1.80 26.61
C SER A 126 -1.84 -1.25 27.98
N GLU A 127 -2.65 -0.34 28.47
CA GLU A 127 -2.49 0.26 29.79
C GLU A 127 -3.80 0.11 30.59
N TYR A 128 -3.69 -0.38 31.82
CA TYR A 128 -4.81 -0.43 32.74
C TYR A 128 -4.74 0.73 33.73
N MET A 129 -5.80 1.50 33.82
CA MET A 129 -5.95 2.65 34.72
C MET A 129 -6.77 2.27 35.97
N PRO A 130 -6.12 1.90 37.08
CA PRO A 130 -6.82 1.32 38.26
C PRO A 130 -7.82 2.29 38.88
N HIS A 131 -7.55 3.60 38.86
CA HIS A 131 -8.40 4.61 39.47
C HIS A 131 -9.71 4.85 38.73
N SER A 132 -9.71 4.71 37.42
CA SER A 132 -10.89 4.87 36.56
C SER A 132 -11.55 3.55 36.18
N ARG A 133 -10.93 2.40 36.51
CA ARG A 133 -11.34 1.07 36.05
C ARG A 133 -11.53 1.02 34.54
N MET A 134 -10.60 1.63 33.81
CA MET A 134 -10.58 1.67 32.36
C MET A 134 -9.33 0.95 31.84
N ALA A 135 -9.45 0.32 30.69
CA ALA A 135 -8.31 -0.18 29.92
C ALA A 135 -8.19 0.65 28.65
N GLU A 136 -6.99 1.14 28.36
CA GLU A 136 -6.67 1.79 27.09
C GLU A 136 -5.74 0.88 26.29
N HIS A 137 -6.15 0.55 25.07
CA HIS A 137 -5.38 -0.23 24.12
C HIS A 137 -4.98 0.66 22.94
N THR A 138 -3.71 0.60 22.56
CA THR A 138 -3.18 1.37 21.45
C THR A 138 -2.87 0.45 20.28
N PHE A 139 -3.31 0.83 19.08
CA PHE A 139 -3.16 0.05 17.87
C PHE A 139 -2.45 0.86 16.80
N SER A 140 -1.57 0.23 16.04
CA SER A 140 -1.19 0.69 14.71
C SER A 140 -2.14 0.07 13.69
N CYS A 141 -2.54 0.84 12.70
CA CYS A 141 -3.41 0.39 11.61
C CYS A 141 -3.21 1.25 10.37
N GLU A 142 -3.93 0.89 9.31
CA GLU A 142 -4.00 1.65 8.07
C GLU A 142 -5.47 1.99 7.80
N ILE A 143 -5.78 3.27 7.61
CA ILE A 143 -7.12 3.76 7.30
C ILE A 143 -7.06 4.57 6.02
N VAL A 144 -7.80 4.13 4.99
CA VAL A 144 -7.83 4.77 3.66
C VAL A 144 -6.39 4.94 3.09
N GLY A 145 -5.53 3.92 3.31
CA GLY A 145 -4.15 3.91 2.83
C GLY A 145 -3.17 4.78 3.63
N GLU A 146 -3.61 5.36 4.76
CA GLU A 146 -2.73 6.13 5.65
C GLU A 146 -2.44 5.36 6.94
N PRO A 147 -1.18 5.34 7.40
CA PRO A 147 -0.83 4.77 8.69
C PRO A 147 -1.42 5.65 9.80
N MET A 148 -2.12 5.03 10.74
CA MET A 148 -2.77 5.71 11.84
C MET A 148 -2.58 4.95 13.16
N THR A 149 -2.72 5.69 14.26
CA THR A 149 -2.78 5.12 15.60
C THR A 149 -4.20 5.27 16.13
N LEU A 150 -4.80 4.14 16.53
CA LEU A 150 -6.09 4.11 17.19
C LEU A 150 -5.90 3.80 18.68
N LYS A 151 -6.75 4.40 19.50
CA LYS A 151 -6.86 4.11 20.92
C LYS A 151 -8.28 3.65 21.23
N LEU A 152 -8.40 2.43 21.73
CA LEU A 152 -9.65 1.90 22.28
C LEU A 152 -9.60 2.03 23.79
N THR A 153 -10.53 2.78 24.37
CA THR A 153 -10.75 2.82 25.81
C THR A 153 -12.01 2.05 26.14
N VAL A 154 -11.88 1.05 26.99
CA VAL A 154 -12.98 0.20 27.45
C VAL A 154 -13.19 0.42 28.93
N SER A 155 -14.45 0.66 29.34
CA SER A 155 -14.83 0.74 30.74
C SER A 155 -15.04 -0.66 31.31
N GLN A 156 -14.45 -0.95 32.48
CA GLN A 156 -14.64 -2.21 33.25
C GLN A 156 -15.63 -2.05 34.39
N HIS A 157 -16.55 -1.13 34.30
CA HIS A 157 -17.61 -0.95 35.29
C HIS A 157 -18.73 -1.95 35.02
N ASP A 158 -19.16 -2.69 36.05
CA ASP A 158 -20.22 -3.70 35.97
C ASP A 158 -21.59 -3.18 35.49
N ASP A 159 -21.80 -1.85 35.56
CA ASP A 159 -23.06 -1.20 35.16
C ASP A 159 -22.98 -0.35 33.87
N CYS A 160 -21.81 -0.23 33.24
CA CYS A 160 -21.60 0.59 32.06
C CYS A 160 -20.60 -0.07 31.13
N GLU A 161 -21.09 -0.90 30.24
CA GLU A 161 -20.31 -1.33 29.07
C GLU A 161 -20.24 -0.16 28.07
N GLY A 162 -19.14 0.55 28.07
CA GLY A 162 -18.89 1.65 27.14
C GLY A 162 -17.50 1.56 26.57
N PHE A 163 -17.39 1.86 25.29
CA PHE A 163 -16.11 1.99 24.62
C PHE A 163 -16.01 3.33 23.91
N THR A 164 -14.79 3.81 23.69
CA THR A 164 -14.49 4.93 22.81
C THR A 164 -13.29 4.59 21.95
N ILE A 165 -13.33 5.01 20.68
CA ILE A 165 -12.24 4.82 19.74
C ILE A 165 -11.78 6.21 19.28
N HIS A 166 -10.55 6.56 19.58
CA HIS A 166 -9.93 7.83 19.19
C HIS A 166 -8.73 7.57 18.28
N SER A 167 -8.41 8.56 17.46
CA SER A 167 -7.22 8.54 16.61
C SER A 167 -6.44 9.83 16.75
N GLU A 168 -5.10 9.75 16.51
CA GLU A 168 -4.28 10.94 16.38
C GLU A 168 -4.48 11.54 14.99
N GLY A 169 -4.97 12.79 14.92
CA GLY A 169 -5.22 13.50 13.67
C GLY A 169 -6.71 13.59 13.32
N LYS A 170 -7.16 12.91 12.26
CA LYS A 170 -8.59 12.82 11.93
C LYS A 170 -9.28 11.90 12.94
N ASP A 171 -10.32 12.37 13.58
CA ASP A 171 -11.03 11.57 14.57
C ASP A 171 -11.93 10.54 13.88
N VAL A 172 -11.60 9.27 14.07
CA VAL A 172 -12.36 8.13 13.55
C VAL A 172 -13.75 8.06 14.19
N TRP A 173 -13.87 8.46 15.47
CA TRP A 173 -15.14 8.49 16.16
C TRP A 173 -16.17 9.41 15.50
N ASP A 174 -15.72 10.57 15.04
CA ASP A 174 -16.59 11.54 14.35
C ASP A 174 -16.84 11.16 12.89
N ALA A 175 -15.90 10.47 12.26
CA ALA A 175 -15.96 10.12 10.84
C ALA A 175 -16.72 8.80 10.57
N MET A 176 -16.78 7.89 11.54
CA MET A 176 -17.38 6.56 11.37
C MET A 176 -18.77 6.50 12.03
N PRO A 177 -19.80 5.99 11.33
CA PRO A 177 -21.11 5.78 11.94
C PRO A 177 -21.03 4.84 13.15
N GLU A 178 -21.87 5.04 14.17
CA GLU A 178 -21.90 4.21 15.38
C GLU A 178 -22.07 2.70 15.07
N SER A 179 -22.84 2.38 14.04
CA SER A 179 -23.03 0.99 13.59
C SER A 179 -21.72 0.34 13.11
N GLU A 180 -20.81 1.11 12.54
CA GLU A 180 -19.51 0.64 12.08
C GLU A 180 -18.51 0.59 13.24
N LEU A 181 -18.52 1.57 14.14
CA LEU A 181 -17.74 1.55 15.39
C LEU A 181 -18.03 0.30 16.22
N ARG A 182 -19.32 -0.11 16.31
CA ARG A 182 -19.74 -1.34 16.98
C ARG A 182 -19.25 -2.62 16.29
N LYS A 183 -18.93 -2.60 15.01
CA LYS A 183 -18.28 -3.71 14.31
C LYS A 183 -16.76 -3.71 14.53
N LEU A 184 -16.16 -2.53 14.62
CA LEU A 184 -14.73 -2.37 14.80
C LEU A 184 -14.29 -2.72 16.25
N GLU A 185 -15.09 -2.39 17.24
CA GLU A 185 -14.78 -2.62 18.65
C GLU A 185 -14.40 -4.07 18.97
N PRO A 186 -15.17 -5.11 18.58
CA PRO A 186 -14.79 -6.50 18.88
C PRO A 186 -13.49 -6.91 18.17
N VAL A 187 -13.21 -6.36 16.99
CA VAL A 187 -11.95 -6.63 16.27
C VAL A 187 -10.75 -6.05 17.03
N LEU A 188 -10.89 -4.83 17.55
CA LEU A 188 -9.86 -4.20 18.37
C LEU A 188 -9.67 -4.95 19.70
N THR A 189 -10.77 -5.31 20.37
CA THR A 189 -10.74 -6.04 21.64
C THR A 189 -10.06 -7.39 21.48
N SER A 190 -10.47 -8.19 20.50
CA SER A 190 -9.84 -9.49 20.23
C SER A 190 -8.36 -9.37 19.84
N THR A 191 -7.99 -8.31 19.14
CA THR A 191 -6.58 -8.03 18.81
C THR A 191 -5.76 -7.67 20.04
N ALA A 192 -6.34 -6.90 20.99
CA ALA A 192 -5.69 -6.57 22.26
C ALA A 192 -5.53 -7.81 23.14
N GLU A 193 -6.54 -8.67 23.21
CA GLU A 193 -6.45 -9.96 23.92
C GLU A 193 -5.35 -10.86 23.36
N LEU A 194 -5.30 -11.02 22.04
CA LEU A 194 -4.22 -11.76 21.39
C LEU A 194 -2.85 -11.19 21.74
N HIS A 195 -2.70 -9.87 21.70
CA HIS A 195 -1.46 -9.19 22.07
C HIS A 195 -1.07 -9.46 23.53
N TYR A 196 -2.04 -9.40 24.45
CA TYR A 196 -1.80 -9.71 25.85
C TYR A 196 -1.24 -11.12 26.01
N TRP A 197 -1.92 -12.13 25.48
CA TRP A 197 -1.52 -13.53 25.63
C TRP A 197 -0.17 -13.84 24.93
N THR A 198 0.05 -13.30 23.73
CA THR A 198 1.34 -13.47 23.04
C THR A 198 2.47 -12.82 23.82
N SER A 199 2.25 -11.62 24.38
CA SER A 199 3.26 -10.94 25.21
C SER A 199 3.61 -11.70 26.50
N GLN A 200 2.66 -12.43 27.11
CA GLN A 200 2.94 -13.29 28.26
C GLN A 200 3.83 -14.49 27.85
N ILE A 201 3.56 -15.10 26.71
CA ILE A 201 4.42 -16.17 26.16
C ILE A 201 5.84 -15.63 25.88
N GLU A 202 5.97 -14.46 25.28
CA GLU A 202 7.27 -13.85 24.98
C GLU A 202 8.09 -13.53 26.24
N LYS A 203 7.44 -13.13 27.32
CA LYS A 203 8.05 -12.86 28.63
C LYS A 203 8.39 -14.13 29.43
N ALA A 204 7.85 -15.27 29.07
CA ALA A 204 8.11 -16.53 29.78
C ALA A 204 9.58 -16.92 29.66
N GLU A 205 10.23 -17.18 30.80
CA GLU A 205 11.67 -17.49 30.85
C GLU A 205 11.96 -19.00 30.92
N SER A 206 10.92 -19.83 31.12
CA SER A 206 11.03 -21.29 31.20
C SER A 206 9.92 -22.02 30.44
N ALA A 207 10.16 -23.28 30.08
CA ALA A 207 9.15 -24.13 29.44
C ALA A 207 7.91 -24.35 30.33
N GLU A 208 8.10 -24.37 31.65
CA GLU A 208 7.02 -24.47 32.62
C GLU A 208 6.13 -23.19 32.59
N ALA A 209 6.76 -22.02 32.53
CA ALA A 209 6.04 -20.74 32.43
C ALA A 209 5.24 -20.65 31.10
N VAL A 210 5.80 -21.13 30.00
CA VAL A 210 5.07 -21.19 28.70
C VAL A 210 3.84 -22.07 28.82
N LYS A 211 3.95 -23.24 29.47
CA LYS A 211 2.81 -24.13 29.68
C LYS A 211 1.73 -23.52 30.57
N GLU A 212 2.13 -22.81 31.64
CA GLU A 212 1.21 -22.15 32.55
C GLU A 212 0.40 -21.06 31.81
N VAL A 213 1.05 -20.22 31.01
CA VAL A 213 0.39 -19.21 30.19
C VAL A 213 -0.53 -19.86 29.14
N SER A 214 -0.07 -20.91 28.45
CA SER A 214 -0.86 -21.64 27.47
C SER A 214 -2.11 -22.30 28.09
N PHE A 215 -2.00 -22.80 29.32
CA PHE A 215 -3.12 -23.36 30.06
C PHE A 215 -4.11 -22.25 30.46
N GLY A 216 -3.62 -21.12 30.95
CA GLY A 216 -4.45 -19.96 31.27
C GLY A 216 -5.22 -19.45 30.04
N PHE A 217 -4.59 -19.42 28.88
CA PHE A 217 -5.26 -19.10 27.61
C PHE A 217 -6.42 -20.06 27.30
N MET A 218 -6.22 -21.36 27.46
CA MET A 218 -7.25 -22.36 27.20
C MET A 218 -8.41 -22.35 28.22
N GLU A 219 -8.14 -21.97 29.47
CA GLU A 219 -9.16 -21.91 30.53
C GLU A 219 -9.93 -20.58 30.54
N THR A 220 -9.48 -19.57 29.79
CA THR A 220 -10.19 -18.27 29.74
C THR A 220 -11.50 -18.46 28.98
N GLU A 221 -12.61 -18.35 29.71
CA GLU A 221 -13.95 -18.36 29.13
C GLU A 221 -14.19 -17.08 28.33
N ASN A 222 -14.89 -17.17 27.20
CA ASN A 222 -15.29 -16.05 26.35
C ASN A 222 -14.16 -15.29 25.63
N LEU A 223 -13.07 -15.97 25.29
CA LEU A 223 -12.11 -15.43 24.32
C LEU A 223 -12.78 -15.35 22.94
N ASP A 224 -13.12 -14.13 22.50
CA ASP A 224 -13.72 -13.89 21.18
C ASP A 224 -12.62 -13.76 20.09
N LEU A 225 -11.77 -14.80 20.03
CA LEU A 225 -10.68 -14.87 19.05
C LEU A 225 -11.10 -15.69 17.83
N SER A 226 -10.79 -15.18 16.63
CA SER A 226 -10.95 -15.93 15.40
C SER A 226 -10.01 -17.15 15.35
N GLN A 227 -10.32 -18.12 14.49
CA GLN A 227 -9.46 -19.29 14.27
C GLN A 227 -8.03 -18.90 13.85
N GLU A 228 -7.89 -17.85 13.05
CA GLU A 228 -6.59 -17.32 12.62
C GLU A 228 -5.80 -16.73 13.80
N GLN A 229 -6.46 -15.97 14.68
CA GLN A 229 -5.84 -15.42 15.88
C GLN A 229 -5.39 -16.53 16.83
N CYS A 230 -6.20 -17.57 17.03
CA CYS A 230 -5.79 -18.76 17.80
C CYS A 230 -4.57 -19.45 17.19
N GLN A 231 -4.52 -19.64 15.87
CA GLN A 231 -3.35 -20.22 15.20
C GLN A 231 -2.11 -19.33 15.37
N LYS A 232 -2.25 -18.02 15.30
CA LYS A 232 -1.15 -17.08 15.56
C LYS A 232 -0.60 -17.23 16.98
N PHE A 233 -1.46 -17.32 17.97
CA PHE A 233 -1.05 -17.57 19.36
C PHE A 233 -0.24 -18.86 19.49
N TRP A 234 -0.76 -19.99 18.98
CA TRP A 234 -0.07 -21.28 19.05
C TRP A 234 1.26 -21.28 18.29
N GLY A 235 1.37 -20.54 17.20
CA GLY A 235 2.64 -20.33 16.48
C GLY A 235 3.69 -19.63 17.35
N VAL A 236 3.29 -18.64 18.17
CA VAL A 236 4.20 -17.98 19.13
C VAL A 236 4.62 -18.95 20.24
N VAL A 237 3.70 -19.78 20.76
CA VAL A 237 3.99 -20.83 21.74
C VAL A 237 5.04 -21.80 21.21
N GLU A 238 4.85 -22.36 20.01
CA GLU A 238 5.80 -23.27 19.38
C GLU A 238 7.19 -22.66 19.22
N GLN A 239 7.26 -21.43 18.74
CA GLN A 239 8.55 -20.72 18.57
C GLN A 239 9.26 -20.53 19.91
N LYS A 240 8.53 -20.17 20.96
CA LYS A 240 9.09 -19.97 22.30
C LYS A 240 9.55 -21.29 22.93
N GLU A 241 8.78 -22.36 22.82
CA GLU A 241 9.18 -23.69 23.28
C GLU A 241 10.43 -24.19 22.56
N ALA A 242 10.52 -24.00 21.25
CA ALA A 242 11.71 -24.34 20.48
C ALA A 242 12.95 -23.55 20.93
N ALA A 243 12.78 -22.25 21.24
CA ALA A 243 13.87 -21.40 21.72
C ALA A 243 14.36 -21.77 23.14
N LEU A 244 13.46 -22.24 24.00
CA LEU A 244 13.76 -22.66 25.38
C LEU A 244 14.23 -24.14 25.47
N SER A 245 14.02 -24.93 24.41
CA SER A 245 14.49 -26.31 24.37
C SER A 245 16.02 -26.36 24.24
N PRO A 246 16.74 -27.18 25.07
CA PRO A 246 18.17 -27.31 24.91
C PRO A 246 18.47 -27.86 23.51
N PRO A 247 19.54 -27.38 22.84
CA PRO A 247 19.88 -27.85 21.50
C PRO A 247 20.04 -29.35 21.52
N SER A 248 19.28 -30.09 20.71
CA SER A 248 19.37 -31.53 20.66
C SER A 248 20.79 -31.92 20.21
N ALA A 249 21.36 -32.98 20.80
CA ALA A 249 22.68 -33.46 20.44
C ALA A 249 22.86 -33.70 18.92
N LEU A 250 21.77 -33.91 18.21
CA LEU A 250 21.71 -34.03 16.75
C LEU A 250 21.91 -32.65 16.05
N ALA A 251 21.32 -31.56 16.59
CA ALA A 251 21.50 -30.18 16.06
C ALA A 251 22.94 -29.69 16.30
N ASP A 252 23.53 -30.01 17.45
CA ASP A 252 24.92 -29.70 17.73
C ASP A 252 25.90 -30.49 16.83
N LEU A 253 25.58 -31.74 16.47
CA LEU A 253 26.35 -32.50 15.52
C LEU A 253 26.24 -31.98 14.09
N GLN A 254 25.06 -31.54 13.68
CA GLN A 254 24.83 -30.88 12.37
C GLN A 254 25.55 -29.52 12.27
N ALA A 255 25.44 -28.69 13.30
CA ALA A 255 26.13 -27.38 13.36
C ALA A 255 27.68 -27.56 13.38
N LYS A 256 28.19 -28.60 14.07
CA LYS A 256 29.62 -28.96 14.04
C LYS A 256 30.06 -29.49 12.68
N LYS A 257 29.21 -30.25 12.00
CA LYS A 257 29.49 -30.73 10.65
C LYS A 257 29.55 -29.62 9.63
N GLU A 258 28.59 -28.69 9.65
CA GLU A 258 28.59 -27.53 8.77
C GLU A 258 29.76 -26.60 9.03
N LYS A 259 30.16 -26.38 10.30
CA LYS A 259 31.37 -25.59 10.63
C LYS A 259 32.64 -26.31 10.10
N SER A 260 32.77 -27.60 10.26
CA SER A 260 33.93 -28.34 9.76
C SER A 260 34.01 -28.34 8.23
N GLU A 261 32.88 -28.43 7.52
CA GLU A 261 32.81 -28.32 6.06
C GLU A 261 33.15 -26.92 5.54
N LYS A 262 32.72 -25.87 6.24
CA LYS A 262 33.10 -24.48 5.93
C LYS A 262 34.59 -24.23 6.19
N GLU A 263 35.17 -24.76 7.24
CA GLU A 263 36.61 -24.67 7.51
C GLU A 263 37.46 -25.48 6.52
N MET A 264 36.96 -26.62 6.03
CA MET A 264 37.66 -27.42 4.98
C MET A 264 37.58 -26.71 3.62
N SER A 265 36.51 -26.00 3.30
CA SER A 265 36.36 -25.27 2.04
C SER A 265 37.16 -23.95 2.01
N SER A 266 37.52 -23.40 3.16
CA SER A 266 38.25 -22.13 3.30
C SER A 266 39.79 -22.28 3.36
N LYS A 267 40.32 -23.48 3.41
CA LYS A 267 41.79 -23.69 3.36
C LYS A 267 42.31 -23.51 1.94
N PRO A 268 43.27 -22.59 1.70
CA PRO A 268 43.81 -22.36 0.37
C PRO A 268 44.58 -23.62 -0.08
N LYS A 269 44.26 -24.14 -1.27
CA LYS A 269 44.99 -25.22 -1.92
C LYS A 269 46.43 -24.82 -2.10
N THR A 270 47.29 -25.21 -1.15
CA THR A 270 48.72 -24.97 -1.22
C THR A 270 49.38 -25.91 -2.24
N LYS A 271 49.92 -25.30 -3.29
CA LYS A 271 51.20 -25.62 -3.98
C LYS A 271 51.71 -27.07 -3.97
N THR A 272 51.05 -27.98 -4.64
CA THR A 272 51.68 -29.31 -4.97
C THR A 272 51.71 -29.60 -6.48
N ALA A 273 51.19 -28.71 -7.33
CA ALA A 273 51.16 -28.88 -8.77
C ALA A 273 52.42 -28.35 -9.53
N ARG A 274 53.39 -27.75 -8.85
CA ARG A 274 54.56 -27.14 -9.52
C ARG A 274 55.83 -28.05 -9.59
N LYS A 275 55.76 -29.26 -9.05
CA LYS A 275 56.91 -30.20 -9.06
C LYS A 275 56.83 -31.29 -10.11
N LYS A 276 55.68 -31.54 -10.73
CA LYS A 276 55.50 -32.55 -11.81
C LYS A 276 55.79 -32.02 -13.23
N GLN A 277 55.65 -30.73 -13.48
CA GLN A 277 55.96 -30.16 -14.79
C GLN A 277 57.42 -29.90 -15.07
N LYS A 278 58.28 -29.87 -14.06
CA LYS A 278 59.74 -29.70 -14.25
C LYS A 278 60.48 -30.99 -14.50
N LYS A 279 59.85 -32.18 -14.34
CA LYS A 279 60.46 -33.47 -14.62
C LYS A 279 60.17 -34.00 -16.06
N GLN A 280 59.06 -33.58 -16.65
CA GLN A 280 58.72 -33.94 -18.02
C GLN A 280 59.46 -33.12 -19.11
N LYS A 281 59.89 -31.90 -18.78
CA LYS A 281 60.61 -31.02 -19.73
C LYS A 281 62.12 -31.32 -19.79
N LYS A 282 62.64 -32.28 -19.05
CA LYS A 282 64.08 -32.67 -19.02
C LYS A 282 64.32 -34.05 -19.66
N GLU A 283 63.25 -34.76 -20.10
CA GLU A 283 63.39 -36.01 -20.86
C GLU A 283 63.13 -35.90 -22.34
N GLU A 284 62.65 -34.74 -22.83
CA GLU A 284 62.45 -34.47 -24.29
C GLU A 284 63.59 -33.71 -24.92
N SER A 285 64.72 -33.56 -24.23
CA SER A 285 65.94 -32.90 -24.78
C SER A 285 67.18 -33.71 -24.43
N ARG A 286 67.13 -34.98 -24.88
CA ARG A 286 68.36 -35.81 -25.08
C ARG A 286 68.14 -36.78 -26.26
#